data_2b2e8dad54aee79530f5d38760fe7f14
#
_entry.id   2b2e8dad54aee79530f5d38760fe7f14
#
_cell.length_a   1.000
_cell.length_b   1.000
_cell.length_c   1.000
_cell.angle_alpha   90.00
_cell.angle_beta   90.00
_cell.angle_gamma   90.00
#
_symmetry.space_group_name_H-M   'P 1'
#
loop_
_entity.id
_entity.type
_entity.pdbx_description
1 polymer ?
#
loop_
_entity_poly.entity_id
_entity_poly.type
_entity_poly.pdbx_seq_one_letter_code
_entity_poly.pdbx_strand_id
1 'polypeptide(L)'
;MISKSFGLLFYLKKPRSESQKERSIFLRITVDGVSRVMSIHRTCPKDRWNQNTGRASVSKITGRRAANIPSTPAEDEAHALNAYLETVTAKVHEARHQLIMSGKPVTAEAVRDLVQGREINSERPHTLLEIFRYHNDQVKALVGKEFSKGTMTKFNTVLKHTRAFLQWKYKVEDIDIRKLDYEFITELEFWYKSVQHVEHNTTMKYIACVKKMAIRALRNGWLQRDPFMGFNMALREVEREALTAEELDRVAAKRFLMERLGQVRDIFLFSCYTGLAYADLQKLTRMEISTGIDGGKWIFTRRQKTDTPSRIPLLPVAQQILERYLDHPLCREKGKVLPILSNQKMNQYLKEIADACQINKHLTFHIARHTFATTITLSNGVPIETVSKMLGHRNLKTTQHYAKILDRKVSQDMQALKDKLAAAKLPTTRPGDVRNQPG
;
A
#
# COMPACT_ATOMS: atom_id res chain seq x y z
N MET A 1 43.89 -7.51 -5.12
CA MET A 1 43.11 -6.88 -6.21
C MET A 1 44.00 -6.71 -7.40
N ILE A 2 43.71 -7.35 -8.53
CA ILE A 2 44.45 -7.17 -9.78
C ILE A 2 44.17 -5.73 -10.25
N SER A 3 45.21 -4.88 -10.36
CA SER A 3 45.03 -3.48 -10.81
C SER A 3 44.60 -3.54 -12.28
N LYS A 4 43.38 -3.06 -12.53
CA LYS A 4 42.84 -2.95 -13.87
C LYS A 4 43.70 -1.98 -14.69
N SER A 5 44.04 -2.33 -15.94
CA SER A 5 44.77 -1.42 -16.84
C SER A 5 43.94 -0.16 -17.09
N PHE A 6 44.55 1.03 -16.88
CA PHE A 6 43.89 2.32 -17.08
C PHE A 6 44.78 3.26 -17.90
N GLY A 7 44.30 3.71 -19.02
CA GLY A 7 45.03 4.58 -19.94
C GLY A 7 44.22 5.77 -20.44
N LEU A 8 44.89 6.92 -20.60
CA LEU A 8 44.31 8.13 -21.14
C LEU A 8 45.15 8.57 -22.36
N LEU A 9 44.49 8.93 -23.45
CA LEU A 9 45.13 9.44 -24.65
C LEU A 9 44.34 10.62 -25.23
N PHE A 10 44.96 11.78 -25.28
CA PHE A 10 44.47 12.91 -26.08
C PHE A 10 44.97 12.81 -27.51
N TYR A 11 44.10 13.05 -28.46
CA TYR A 11 44.45 12.99 -29.88
C TYR A 11 43.58 13.95 -30.72
N LEU A 12 44.10 14.35 -31.88
CA LEU A 12 43.32 15.13 -32.83
C LEU A 12 42.45 14.21 -33.72
N LYS A 13 41.18 14.53 -33.82
CA LYS A 13 40.26 13.80 -34.71
C LYS A 13 40.55 14.15 -36.16
N LYS A 14 40.51 13.16 -37.07
CA LYS A 14 40.60 13.40 -38.50
C LYS A 14 39.49 14.34 -38.97
N PRO A 15 39.82 15.40 -39.77
CA PRO A 15 38.79 16.35 -40.23
C PRO A 15 37.88 15.68 -41.26
N ARG A 16 36.67 16.21 -41.42
CA ARG A 16 35.73 15.78 -42.47
C ARG A 16 36.11 16.38 -43.86
N SER A 17 36.87 17.49 -43.88
CA SER A 17 37.36 18.17 -45.08
C SER A 17 38.81 18.60 -44.85
N GLU A 18 39.66 18.46 -45.88
CA GLU A 18 41.09 18.83 -45.80
C GLU A 18 41.37 20.31 -45.60
N SER A 19 40.38 21.18 -45.83
CA SER A 19 40.52 22.63 -45.67
C SER A 19 40.52 23.12 -44.21
N GLN A 20 40.21 22.24 -43.23
CA GLN A 20 40.19 22.61 -41.81
C GLN A 20 41.59 22.62 -41.20
N LYS A 21 42.16 23.82 -40.96
CA LYS A 21 43.45 24.01 -40.28
C LYS A 21 43.42 23.59 -38.81
N GLU A 22 42.30 23.82 -38.11
CA GLU A 22 42.10 23.43 -36.72
C GLU A 22 41.40 22.08 -36.60
N ARG A 23 41.85 21.26 -35.69
CA ARG A 23 41.28 19.92 -35.42
C ARG A 23 40.77 19.79 -34.01
N SER A 24 39.59 19.19 -33.86
CA SER A 24 39.01 18.95 -32.54
C SER A 24 39.82 17.91 -31.76
N ILE A 25 40.03 18.20 -30.48
CA ILE A 25 40.74 17.29 -29.55
C ILE A 25 39.74 16.35 -28.90
N PHE A 26 40.08 15.08 -28.88
CA PHE A 26 39.33 14.01 -28.25
C PHE A 26 40.18 13.34 -27.20
N LEU A 27 39.52 12.88 -26.12
CA LEU A 27 40.09 12.04 -25.08
C LEU A 27 39.60 10.61 -25.28
N ARG A 28 40.54 9.66 -25.34
CA ARG A 28 40.29 8.23 -25.26
C ARG A 28 40.60 7.75 -23.85
N ILE A 29 39.61 7.16 -23.18
CA ILE A 29 39.72 6.52 -21.87
C ILE A 29 39.70 5.01 -22.12
N THR A 30 40.70 4.29 -21.63
CA THR A 30 40.80 2.82 -21.78
C THR A 30 40.83 2.19 -20.40
N VAL A 31 40.00 1.18 -20.17
CA VAL A 31 39.94 0.37 -18.93
C VAL A 31 39.87 -1.08 -19.36
N ASP A 32 40.81 -1.91 -18.91
CA ASP A 32 40.88 -3.34 -19.23
C ASP A 32 40.75 -3.65 -20.74
N GLY A 33 41.43 -2.86 -21.58
CA GLY A 33 41.41 -3.01 -23.05
C GLY A 33 40.17 -2.46 -23.74
N VAL A 34 39.09 -2.10 -23.00
CA VAL A 34 37.89 -1.47 -23.57
C VAL A 34 38.05 0.06 -23.56
N SER A 35 37.86 0.70 -24.71
CA SER A 35 38.00 2.15 -24.82
C SER A 35 36.69 2.87 -25.11
N ARG A 36 36.56 4.08 -24.59
CA ARG A 36 35.49 5.05 -24.91
C ARG A 36 36.14 6.39 -25.22
N VAL A 37 35.49 7.15 -26.10
CA VAL A 37 36.00 8.43 -26.61
C VAL A 37 35.03 9.53 -26.26
N MET A 38 35.53 10.69 -25.86
CA MET A 38 34.75 11.92 -25.65
C MET A 38 35.45 13.15 -26.28
N SER A 39 34.65 14.11 -26.74
CA SER A 39 35.14 15.40 -27.13
C SER A 39 35.43 16.25 -25.89
N ILE A 40 36.53 16.99 -25.91
CA ILE A 40 36.84 17.95 -24.85
C ILE A 40 36.47 19.38 -25.22
N HIS A 41 35.81 19.59 -26.39
CA HIS A 41 35.36 20.90 -26.92
C HIS A 41 36.47 21.95 -27.02
N ARG A 42 37.67 21.50 -27.42
CA ARG A 42 38.81 22.32 -27.75
C ARG A 42 39.38 21.89 -29.10
N THR A 43 40.06 22.80 -29.75
CA THR A 43 40.72 22.58 -31.04
C THR A 43 42.20 22.89 -30.93
N CYS A 44 43.00 22.34 -31.83
CA CYS A 44 44.41 22.66 -31.98
C CYS A 44 44.84 22.50 -33.47
N PRO A 45 45.66 23.36 -34.01
CA PRO A 45 46.29 23.18 -35.33
C PRO A 45 47.14 21.94 -35.35
N LYS A 46 47.13 21.19 -36.50
CA LYS A 46 47.84 19.91 -36.63
C LYS A 46 49.36 20.04 -36.43
N ASP A 47 49.93 21.11 -36.94
CA ASP A 47 51.37 21.46 -36.87
C ASP A 47 51.84 21.79 -35.46
N ARG A 48 50.93 22.19 -34.60
CA ARG A 48 51.20 22.53 -33.20
C ARG A 48 50.84 21.42 -32.24
N TRP A 49 50.51 20.22 -32.70
CA TRP A 49 50.14 19.08 -31.85
C TRP A 49 51.20 17.99 -31.87
N ASN A 50 51.70 17.67 -30.69
CA ASN A 50 52.60 16.55 -30.54
C ASN A 50 51.78 15.25 -30.31
N GLN A 51 51.79 14.39 -31.32
CA GLN A 51 51.02 13.12 -31.27
C GLN A 51 51.55 12.15 -30.22
N ASN A 52 52.84 12.15 -29.91
CA ASN A 52 53.45 11.23 -28.96
C ASN A 52 53.09 11.58 -27.51
N THR A 53 53.03 12.86 -27.18
CA THR A 53 52.71 13.36 -25.84
C THR A 53 51.23 13.62 -25.66
N GLY A 54 50.44 13.76 -26.73
CA GLY A 54 49.08 14.19 -26.69
C GLY A 54 48.91 15.61 -26.13
N ARG A 55 49.81 16.50 -26.47
CA ARG A 55 49.86 17.91 -25.97
C ARG A 55 50.15 18.89 -27.11
N ALA A 56 49.80 20.15 -26.86
CA ALA A 56 50.23 21.23 -27.75
C ALA A 56 51.69 21.50 -27.57
N SER A 57 52.41 21.65 -28.73
CA SER A 57 53.84 21.94 -28.75
C SER A 57 54.12 23.34 -28.27
N VAL A 58 54.99 23.47 -27.27
CA VAL A 58 55.59 24.73 -26.83
C VAL A 58 56.98 24.77 -27.36
N SER A 59 57.36 25.82 -28.05
CA SER A 59 58.74 26.00 -28.59
C SER A 59 59.76 25.90 -27.45
N LYS A 60 60.66 24.93 -27.50
CA LYS A 60 61.80 24.85 -26.57
C LYS A 60 62.88 25.82 -27.10
N ILE A 61 62.92 27.02 -26.57
CA ILE A 61 64.09 27.89 -26.72
C ILE A 61 65.17 27.29 -25.80
N THR A 62 66.10 26.51 -26.37
CA THR A 62 67.25 25.99 -25.66
C THR A 62 68.41 26.94 -25.74
N GLY A 63 68.81 27.55 -24.61
CA GLY A 63 70.03 28.34 -24.50
C GLY A 63 70.01 29.35 -23.36
N ARG A 64 71.16 29.77 -22.83
CA ARG A 64 71.33 30.76 -21.74
C ARG A 64 70.69 32.12 -21.96
N ARG A 65 70.01 32.38 -23.11
CA ARG A 65 69.27 33.60 -23.44
C ARG A 65 67.77 33.58 -23.20
N ALA A 66 67.25 32.49 -22.64
CA ALA A 66 65.77 32.25 -22.50
C ALA A 66 65.09 33.08 -21.40
N ALA A 67 65.86 33.75 -20.51
CA ALA A 67 65.27 34.33 -19.30
C ALA A 67 64.58 35.72 -19.52
N ASN A 68 64.68 36.34 -20.71
CA ASN A 68 64.15 37.69 -20.95
C ASN A 68 63.38 37.87 -22.28
N ILE A 69 62.93 36.79 -22.93
CA ILE A 69 62.10 36.90 -24.13
C ILE A 69 60.65 36.76 -23.71
N PRO A 70 59.71 37.67 -23.93
CA PRO A 70 58.31 37.51 -23.65
C PRO A 70 57.75 36.35 -24.48
N SER A 71 56.87 35.52 -23.86
CA SER A 71 56.18 34.42 -24.53
C SER A 71 55.42 34.97 -25.73
N THR A 72 55.39 34.22 -26.80
CA THR A 72 54.57 34.59 -27.96
C THR A 72 53.10 34.25 -27.67
N PRO A 73 52.11 34.96 -28.22
CA PRO A 73 50.70 34.63 -28.03
C PRO A 73 50.38 33.16 -28.33
N ALA A 74 51.09 32.55 -29.26
CA ALA A 74 50.93 31.15 -29.62
C ALA A 74 51.48 30.16 -28.57
N GLU A 75 52.51 30.57 -27.81
CA GLU A 75 53.01 29.78 -26.65
C GLU A 75 52.09 29.89 -25.47
N ASP A 76 51.50 31.06 -25.21
CA ASP A 76 50.49 31.25 -24.15
C ASP A 76 49.23 30.43 -24.41
N GLU A 77 48.75 30.38 -25.66
CA GLU A 77 47.63 29.50 -26.07
C GLU A 77 47.97 28.03 -25.84
N ALA A 78 49.18 27.56 -26.19
CA ALA A 78 49.62 26.18 -25.99
C ALA A 78 49.74 25.85 -24.51
N HIS A 79 50.26 26.78 -23.67
CA HIS A 79 50.29 26.61 -22.21
C HIS A 79 48.90 26.55 -21.61
N ALA A 80 47.99 27.46 -21.99
CA ALA A 80 46.60 27.46 -21.52
C ALA A 80 45.85 26.16 -21.92
N LEU A 81 46.06 25.70 -23.16
CA LEU A 81 45.48 24.46 -23.63
C LEU A 81 46.02 23.26 -22.83
N ASN A 82 47.33 23.16 -22.62
CA ASN A 82 47.94 22.08 -21.87
C ASN A 82 47.47 22.07 -20.39
N ALA A 83 47.33 23.22 -19.74
CA ALA A 83 46.77 23.37 -18.40
C ALA A 83 45.29 22.85 -18.35
N TYR A 84 44.52 23.16 -19.37
CA TYR A 84 43.15 22.62 -19.48
C TYR A 84 43.17 21.11 -19.66
N LEU A 85 44.05 20.52 -20.44
CA LEU A 85 44.18 19.07 -20.59
C LEU A 85 44.53 18.36 -19.25
N GLU A 86 45.41 19.00 -18.44
CA GLU A 86 45.74 18.53 -17.11
C GLU A 86 44.48 18.56 -16.17
N THR A 87 43.70 19.64 -16.23
CA THR A 87 42.45 19.74 -15.50
C THR A 87 41.46 18.60 -15.87
N VAL A 88 41.36 18.31 -17.18
CA VAL A 88 40.53 17.18 -17.66
C VAL A 88 41.08 15.85 -17.17
N THR A 89 42.39 15.65 -17.18
CA THR A 89 43.06 14.46 -16.65
C THR A 89 42.73 14.26 -15.16
N ALA A 90 42.85 15.32 -14.36
CA ALA A 90 42.49 15.28 -12.93
C ALA A 90 41.04 14.87 -12.71
N LYS A 91 40.11 15.47 -13.46
CA LYS A 91 38.67 15.09 -13.39
C LYS A 91 38.43 13.62 -13.71
N VAL A 92 39.16 13.04 -14.68
CA VAL A 92 39.05 11.63 -15.04
C VAL A 92 39.56 10.73 -13.90
N HIS A 93 40.67 11.11 -13.26
CA HIS A 93 41.19 10.37 -12.10
C HIS A 93 40.26 10.48 -10.89
N GLU A 94 39.67 11.64 -10.65
CA GLU A 94 38.67 11.84 -9.61
C GLU A 94 37.41 11.00 -9.85
N ALA A 95 36.89 10.97 -11.08
CA ALA A 95 35.76 10.12 -11.47
C ALA A 95 36.07 8.63 -11.25
N ARG A 96 37.29 8.18 -11.60
CA ARG A 96 37.73 6.83 -11.30
C ARG A 96 37.78 6.54 -9.80
N HIS A 97 38.29 7.47 -9.00
CA HIS A 97 38.36 7.34 -7.55
C HIS A 97 36.96 7.26 -6.93
N GLN A 98 36.03 8.10 -7.36
CA GLN A 98 34.63 8.06 -6.92
C GLN A 98 33.95 6.70 -7.20
N LEU A 99 34.22 6.08 -8.37
CA LEU A 99 33.72 4.75 -8.69
C LEU A 99 34.27 3.70 -7.72
N ILE A 100 35.56 3.72 -7.43
CA ILE A 100 36.22 2.82 -6.49
C ILE A 100 35.62 2.97 -5.10
N MET A 101 35.51 4.18 -4.59
CA MET A 101 34.98 4.47 -3.24
C MET A 101 33.50 4.13 -3.09
N SER A 102 32.71 4.25 -4.18
CA SER A 102 31.30 3.86 -4.19
C SER A 102 31.04 2.37 -4.46
N GLY A 103 32.11 1.55 -4.59
CA GLY A 103 31.98 0.11 -4.87
C GLY A 103 31.40 -0.21 -6.24
N LYS A 104 31.33 0.77 -7.16
CA LYS A 104 30.80 0.58 -8.51
C LYS A 104 31.89 0.05 -9.45
N PRO A 105 31.52 -0.73 -10.50
CA PRO A 105 32.49 -1.25 -11.44
C PRO A 105 33.16 -0.10 -12.21
N VAL A 106 34.50 -0.08 -12.21
CA VAL A 106 35.29 0.88 -13.00
C VAL A 106 35.31 0.41 -14.44
N THR A 107 34.59 1.09 -15.33
CA THR A 107 34.56 0.85 -16.78
C THR A 107 34.85 2.15 -17.51
N ALA A 108 35.39 2.07 -18.74
CA ALA A 108 35.66 3.27 -19.55
C ALA A 108 34.39 4.12 -19.79
N GLU A 109 33.25 3.49 -19.88
CA GLU A 109 31.94 4.14 -20.04
C GLU A 109 31.50 4.86 -18.77
N ALA A 110 31.58 4.21 -17.62
CA ALA A 110 31.23 4.80 -16.32
C ALA A 110 32.11 6.02 -15.99
N VAL A 111 33.41 5.92 -16.24
CA VAL A 111 34.34 7.04 -16.06
C VAL A 111 33.99 8.20 -17.00
N ARG A 112 33.75 7.93 -18.29
CA ARG A 112 33.34 8.95 -19.26
C ARG A 112 32.06 9.68 -18.82
N ASP A 113 31.06 8.92 -18.42
CA ASP A 113 29.73 9.46 -18.06
C ASP A 113 29.81 10.32 -16.80
N LEU A 114 30.60 9.93 -15.78
CA LEU A 114 30.89 10.79 -14.62
C LEU A 114 31.59 12.09 -15.01
N VAL A 115 32.62 12.03 -15.85
CA VAL A 115 33.34 13.23 -16.30
C VAL A 115 32.42 14.20 -17.08
N GLN A 116 31.44 13.65 -17.80
CA GLN A 116 30.43 14.44 -18.52
C GLN A 116 29.24 14.89 -17.63
N GLY A 117 29.26 14.61 -16.33
CA GLY A 117 28.17 14.93 -15.42
C GLY A 117 26.89 14.11 -15.68
N ARG A 118 27.02 13.00 -16.38
CA ARG A 118 25.91 12.06 -16.58
C ARG A 118 25.84 11.12 -15.38
N GLU A 119 24.64 10.95 -14.84
CA GLU A 119 24.45 9.95 -13.80
C GLU A 119 24.81 8.54 -14.33
N ILE A 120 25.67 7.83 -13.60
CA ILE A 120 25.99 6.43 -13.92
C ILE A 120 24.81 5.58 -13.45
N ASN A 121 23.83 5.46 -14.31
CA ASN A 121 22.78 4.46 -14.18
C ASN A 121 22.82 3.56 -15.39
N SER A 122 23.62 2.51 -15.30
CA SER A 122 23.69 1.43 -16.30
C SER A 122 22.42 0.54 -16.28
N GLU A 123 21.49 0.77 -15.37
CA GLU A 123 20.22 0.07 -15.35
C GLU A 123 19.11 0.98 -15.93
N ARG A 124 18.34 0.42 -16.85
CA ARG A 124 17.12 1.04 -17.35
C ARG A 124 16.27 1.49 -16.16
N PRO A 125 15.90 2.77 -16.08
CA PRO A 125 15.17 3.27 -14.92
C PRO A 125 13.85 2.50 -14.77
N HIS A 126 13.60 1.97 -13.57
CA HIS A 126 12.33 1.35 -13.24
C HIS A 126 11.25 2.41 -13.13
N THR A 127 10.11 2.18 -13.77
CA THR A 127 8.99 3.10 -13.73
C THR A 127 7.92 2.62 -12.75
N LEU A 128 7.12 3.56 -12.23
CA LEU A 128 6.08 3.27 -11.23
C LEU A 128 5.05 2.26 -11.74
N LEU A 129 4.54 2.44 -12.97
CA LEU A 129 3.51 1.53 -13.50
C LEU A 129 4.08 0.18 -13.92
N GLU A 130 5.36 0.11 -14.30
CA GLU A 130 6.07 -1.16 -14.54
C GLU A 130 6.13 -2.00 -13.26
N ILE A 131 6.56 -1.39 -12.13
CA ILE A 131 6.59 -2.05 -10.82
C ILE A 131 5.17 -2.48 -10.41
N PHE A 132 4.17 -1.64 -10.67
CA PHE A 132 2.77 -1.95 -10.38
C PHE A 132 2.26 -3.15 -11.19
N ARG A 133 2.53 -3.18 -12.50
CA ARG A 133 2.13 -4.29 -13.38
C ARG A 133 2.77 -5.59 -12.90
N TYR A 134 4.07 -5.59 -12.68
CA TYR A 134 4.80 -6.75 -12.17
C TYR A 134 4.22 -7.26 -10.84
N HIS A 135 3.91 -6.36 -9.90
CA HIS A 135 3.25 -6.72 -8.64
C HIS A 135 1.87 -7.34 -8.89
N ASN A 136 1.06 -6.75 -9.78
CA ASN A 136 -0.29 -7.22 -10.07
C ASN A 136 -0.28 -8.60 -10.74
N ASP A 137 0.70 -8.88 -11.60
CA ASP A 137 0.88 -10.20 -12.22
C ASP A 137 1.22 -11.27 -11.18
N GLN A 138 2.07 -10.95 -10.20
CA GLN A 138 2.34 -11.85 -9.07
C GLN A 138 1.08 -12.10 -8.23
N VAL A 139 0.32 -11.04 -7.89
CA VAL A 139 -0.95 -11.18 -7.16
C VAL A 139 -1.95 -12.02 -7.96
N LYS A 140 -2.03 -11.82 -9.29
CA LYS A 140 -2.91 -12.57 -10.18
C LYS A 140 -2.62 -14.07 -10.16
N ALA A 141 -1.35 -14.45 -10.19
CA ALA A 141 -0.91 -15.85 -10.13
C ALA A 141 -1.29 -16.54 -8.81
N LEU A 142 -1.48 -15.78 -7.72
CA LEU A 142 -1.81 -16.27 -6.40
C LEU A 142 -3.29 -16.06 -6.00
N VAL A 143 -4.13 -15.61 -6.95
CA VAL A 143 -5.59 -15.48 -6.70
C VAL A 143 -6.20 -16.86 -6.47
N GLY A 144 -6.97 -16.98 -5.39
CA GLY A 144 -7.58 -18.25 -4.93
C GLY A 144 -6.71 -19.05 -3.98
N LYS A 145 -5.41 -18.72 -3.86
CA LYS A 145 -4.48 -19.28 -2.86
C LYS A 145 -4.24 -18.28 -1.72
N GLU A 146 -3.54 -17.19 -2.00
CA GLU A 146 -3.18 -16.17 -1.00
C GLU A 146 -4.02 -14.89 -1.11
N PHE A 147 -4.50 -14.58 -2.31
CA PHE A 147 -5.24 -13.36 -2.58
C PHE A 147 -6.65 -13.64 -3.06
N SER A 148 -7.60 -12.82 -2.61
CA SER A 148 -8.97 -12.83 -3.12
C SER A 148 -9.08 -12.10 -4.47
N LYS A 149 -10.10 -12.45 -5.28
CA LYS A 149 -10.44 -11.70 -6.50
C LYS A 149 -10.64 -10.20 -6.23
N GLY A 150 -11.27 -9.85 -5.10
CA GLY A 150 -11.48 -8.45 -4.70
C GLY A 150 -10.18 -7.70 -4.42
N THR A 151 -9.15 -8.38 -3.89
CA THR A 151 -7.83 -7.79 -3.71
C THR A 151 -7.19 -7.45 -5.05
N MET A 152 -7.27 -8.37 -6.03
CA MET A 152 -6.77 -8.14 -7.38
C MET A 152 -7.50 -6.99 -8.07
N THR A 153 -8.85 -6.95 -7.99
CA THR A 153 -9.67 -5.84 -8.53
C THR A 153 -9.22 -4.50 -7.95
N LYS A 154 -9.00 -4.42 -6.63
CA LYS A 154 -8.50 -3.20 -5.98
C LYS A 154 -7.16 -2.75 -6.56
N PHE A 155 -6.18 -3.63 -6.71
CA PHE A 155 -4.87 -3.28 -7.27
C PHE A 155 -4.97 -2.81 -8.73
N ASN A 156 -5.82 -3.44 -9.54
CA ASN A 156 -6.05 -3.02 -10.92
C ASN A 156 -6.72 -1.63 -10.98
N THR A 157 -7.67 -1.36 -10.09
CA THR A 157 -8.30 -0.03 -9.98
C THR A 157 -7.26 1.02 -9.64
N VAL A 158 -6.38 0.77 -8.66
CA VAL A 158 -5.34 1.71 -8.28
C VAL A 158 -4.34 1.92 -9.41
N LEU A 159 -3.93 0.87 -10.12
CA LEU A 159 -3.06 1.00 -11.31
C LEU A 159 -3.70 1.89 -12.39
N LYS A 160 -5.00 1.68 -12.68
CA LYS A 160 -5.75 2.52 -13.62
C LYS A 160 -5.79 3.99 -13.18
N HIS A 161 -6.07 4.23 -11.91
CA HIS A 161 -6.14 5.58 -11.34
C HIS A 161 -4.76 6.24 -11.32
N THR A 162 -3.69 5.52 -10.97
CA THR A 162 -2.33 6.06 -10.99
C THR A 162 -1.93 6.50 -12.39
N ARG A 163 -2.25 5.71 -13.43
CA ARG A 163 -2.04 6.11 -14.82
C ARG A 163 -2.83 7.37 -15.18
N ALA A 164 -4.10 7.44 -14.79
CA ALA A 164 -4.94 8.62 -15.05
C ALA A 164 -4.40 9.87 -14.36
N PHE A 165 -3.89 9.75 -13.13
CA PHE A 165 -3.24 10.82 -12.41
C PHE A 165 -1.96 11.31 -13.12
N LEU A 166 -1.09 10.40 -13.57
CA LEU A 166 0.13 10.75 -14.31
C LEU A 166 -0.20 11.53 -15.58
N GLN A 167 -1.22 11.09 -16.30
CA GLN A 167 -1.68 11.79 -17.50
C GLN A 167 -2.30 13.16 -17.18
N TRP A 168 -3.06 13.25 -16.08
CA TRP A 168 -3.71 14.50 -15.68
C TRP A 168 -2.70 15.55 -15.21
N LYS A 169 -1.78 15.19 -14.30
CA LYS A 169 -0.85 16.14 -13.68
C LYS A 169 0.42 16.38 -14.52
N TYR A 170 1.04 15.31 -15.00
CA TYR A 170 2.38 15.36 -15.60
C TYR A 170 2.37 15.19 -17.12
N LYS A 171 1.24 14.85 -17.75
CA LYS A 171 1.11 14.61 -19.19
C LYS A 171 2.05 13.51 -19.71
N VAL A 172 2.34 12.51 -18.89
CA VAL A 172 3.20 11.37 -19.21
C VAL A 172 2.45 10.05 -19.04
N GLU A 173 2.91 9.01 -19.75
CA GLU A 173 2.32 7.67 -19.63
C GLU A 173 2.80 6.92 -18.39
N ASP A 174 4.04 7.16 -17.97
CA ASP A 174 4.66 6.55 -16.80
C ASP A 174 5.75 7.48 -16.24
N ILE A 175 6.22 7.24 -15.02
CA ILE A 175 7.22 8.06 -14.34
C ILE A 175 8.32 7.19 -13.73
N ASP A 176 9.57 7.66 -13.81
CA ASP A 176 10.70 7.04 -13.11
C ASP A 176 10.42 6.99 -11.61
N ILE A 177 10.58 5.83 -10.99
CA ILE A 177 10.30 5.63 -9.56
C ILE A 177 11.10 6.59 -8.65
N ARG A 178 12.27 7.06 -9.09
CA ARG A 178 13.13 7.98 -8.36
C ARG A 178 12.57 9.41 -8.28
N LYS A 179 11.58 9.74 -9.13
CA LYS A 179 10.88 11.02 -9.13
C LYS A 179 9.69 11.06 -8.16
N LEU A 180 9.41 9.96 -7.47
CA LEU A 180 8.40 9.96 -6.41
C LEU A 180 8.97 10.66 -5.18
N ASP A 181 8.33 11.73 -4.80
CA ASP A 181 8.63 12.53 -3.61
C ASP A 181 7.35 12.78 -2.78
N TYR A 182 7.47 13.54 -1.73
CA TYR A 182 6.35 13.91 -0.86
C TYR A 182 5.27 14.71 -1.62
N GLU A 183 5.68 15.60 -2.53
CA GLU A 183 4.77 16.40 -3.34
C GLU A 183 3.93 15.49 -4.26
N PHE A 184 4.55 14.51 -4.91
CA PHE A 184 3.83 13.52 -5.71
C PHE A 184 2.70 12.84 -4.91
N ILE A 185 2.95 12.47 -3.65
CA ILE A 185 1.97 11.77 -2.81
C ILE A 185 0.84 12.69 -2.39
N THR A 186 1.13 13.94 -2.02
CA THR A 186 0.10 14.93 -1.64
C THR A 186 -0.77 15.34 -2.82
N GLU A 187 -0.19 15.49 -4.00
CA GLU A 187 -0.92 15.78 -5.23
C GLU A 187 -1.81 14.60 -5.67
N LEU A 188 -1.33 13.36 -5.49
CA LEU A 188 -2.14 12.16 -5.73
C LEU A 188 -3.33 12.09 -4.76
N GLU A 189 -3.13 12.43 -3.48
CA GLU A 189 -4.22 12.53 -2.50
C GLU A 189 -5.24 13.59 -2.91
N PHE A 190 -4.76 14.79 -3.26
CA PHE A 190 -5.60 15.88 -3.72
C PHE A 190 -6.44 15.46 -4.94
N TRP A 191 -5.80 14.85 -5.95
CA TRP A 191 -6.48 14.38 -7.15
C TRP A 191 -7.56 13.34 -6.85
N TYR A 192 -7.30 12.38 -5.95
CA TYR A 192 -8.32 11.42 -5.54
C TYR A 192 -9.54 12.09 -4.94
N LYS A 193 -9.33 13.09 -4.06
CA LYS A 193 -10.41 13.75 -3.33
C LYS A 193 -11.16 14.77 -4.19
N SER A 194 -10.45 15.59 -4.97
CA SER A 194 -11.01 16.73 -5.71
C SER A 194 -11.49 16.37 -7.10
N VAL A 195 -10.74 15.55 -7.84
CA VAL A 195 -11.05 15.21 -9.25
C VAL A 195 -11.83 13.91 -9.35
N GLN A 196 -11.43 12.88 -8.58
CA GLN A 196 -12.10 11.58 -8.60
C GLN A 196 -13.23 11.45 -7.58
N HIS A 197 -13.41 12.46 -6.71
CA HIS A 197 -14.43 12.50 -5.65
C HIS A 197 -14.44 11.23 -4.77
N VAL A 198 -13.24 10.69 -4.49
CA VAL A 198 -13.07 9.48 -3.69
C VAL A 198 -13.04 9.85 -2.21
N GLU A 199 -13.86 9.16 -1.42
CA GLU A 199 -13.91 9.32 0.04
C GLU A 199 -12.55 9.08 0.72
N HIS A 200 -12.28 9.83 1.81
CA HIS A 200 -10.98 9.85 2.51
C HIS A 200 -10.42 8.45 2.80
N ASN A 201 -11.22 7.57 3.42
CA ASN A 201 -10.75 6.23 3.79
C ASN A 201 -10.42 5.34 2.58
N THR A 202 -11.10 5.56 1.46
CA THR A 202 -10.83 4.85 0.21
C THR A 202 -9.56 5.41 -0.43
N THR A 203 -9.38 6.74 -0.43
CA THR A 203 -8.17 7.42 -0.86
C THR A 203 -6.95 6.89 -0.11
N MET A 204 -6.98 6.82 1.24
CA MET A 204 -5.88 6.29 2.04
C MET A 204 -5.57 4.82 1.70
N LYS A 205 -6.58 3.99 1.45
CA LYS A 205 -6.40 2.60 1.00
C LYS A 205 -5.78 2.49 -0.39
N TYR A 206 -6.06 3.42 -1.29
CA TYR A 206 -5.46 3.48 -2.63
C TYR A 206 -4.01 3.94 -2.55
N ILE A 207 -3.74 5.00 -1.80
CA ILE A 207 -2.39 5.51 -1.53
C ILE A 207 -1.52 4.42 -0.86
N ALA A 208 -2.08 3.60 0.05
CA ALA A 208 -1.37 2.47 0.65
C ALA A 208 -0.93 1.42 -0.38
N CYS A 209 -1.65 1.27 -1.50
CA CYS A 209 -1.21 0.41 -2.59
C CYS A 209 0.00 1.00 -3.33
N VAL A 210 0.03 2.33 -3.55
CA VAL A 210 1.20 3.04 -4.14
C VAL A 210 2.40 2.96 -3.19
N LYS A 211 2.18 3.17 -1.88
CA LYS A 211 3.23 2.98 -0.85
C LYS A 211 3.86 1.59 -0.91
N LYS A 212 3.07 0.56 -1.16
CA LYS A 212 3.59 -0.81 -1.30
C LYS A 212 4.56 -0.92 -2.48
N MET A 213 4.33 -0.18 -3.58
CA MET A 213 5.26 -0.13 -4.72
C MET A 213 6.54 0.61 -4.37
N ALA A 214 6.43 1.75 -3.68
CA ALA A 214 7.60 2.51 -3.20
C ALA A 214 8.46 1.68 -2.23
N ILE A 215 7.85 0.96 -1.26
CA ILE A 215 8.57 0.05 -0.35
C ILE A 215 9.28 -1.07 -1.12
N ARG A 216 8.65 -1.61 -2.17
CA ARG A 216 9.29 -2.61 -3.03
C ARG A 216 10.50 -2.01 -3.74
N ALA A 217 10.37 -0.81 -4.29
CA ALA A 217 11.47 -0.10 -4.95
C ALA A 217 12.63 0.20 -3.98
N LEU A 218 12.33 0.64 -2.75
CA LEU A 218 13.32 0.84 -1.69
C LEU A 218 14.09 -0.44 -1.37
N ARG A 219 13.38 -1.57 -1.17
CA ARG A 219 14.00 -2.86 -0.84
C ARG A 219 14.89 -3.42 -1.95
N ASN A 220 14.62 -3.06 -3.20
CA ASN A 220 15.42 -3.44 -4.35
C ASN A 220 16.53 -2.40 -4.69
N GLY A 221 16.65 -1.32 -3.92
CA GLY A 221 17.64 -0.26 -4.18
C GLY A 221 17.32 0.65 -5.36
N TRP A 222 16.13 0.56 -5.96
CA TRP A 222 15.70 1.40 -7.09
C TRP A 222 15.28 2.80 -6.65
N LEU A 223 14.93 2.95 -5.37
CA LEU A 223 14.56 4.20 -4.71
C LEU A 223 15.45 4.36 -3.47
N GLN A 224 16.01 5.56 -3.24
CA GLN A 224 16.95 5.81 -2.14
C GLN A 224 16.27 6.30 -0.87
N ARG A 225 15.14 7.01 -1.00
CA ARG A 225 14.41 7.63 0.12
C ARG A 225 12.93 7.27 0.05
N ASP A 226 12.30 7.12 1.20
CA ASP A 226 10.84 6.85 1.26
C ASP A 226 10.07 8.15 0.96
N PRO A 227 9.32 8.24 -0.15
CA PRO A 227 8.50 9.41 -0.48
C PRO A 227 7.32 9.60 0.47
N PHE A 228 7.01 8.60 1.30
CA PHE A 228 5.93 8.64 2.30
C PHE A 228 6.42 9.09 3.68
N MET A 229 7.70 9.46 3.83
CA MET A 229 8.22 9.97 5.10
C MET A 229 7.46 11.23 5.50
N GLY A 230 6.86 11.23 6.71
CA GLY A 230 6.01 12.32 7.18
C GLY A 230 4.57 12.34 6.65
N PHE A 231 4.21 11.49 5.69
CA PHE A 231 2.83 11.44 5.17
C PHE A 231 1.91 10.67 6.13
N ASN A 232 0.87 11.36 6.63
CA ASN A 232 -0.10 10.78 7.56
C ASN A 232 -1.19 10.00 6.81
N MET A 233 -1.24 8.69 7.04
CA MET A 233 -2.23 7.78 6.44
C MET A 233 -3.35 7.36 7.41
N ALA A 234 -3.69 8.21 8.38
CA ALA A 234 -4.72 7.90 9.35
C ALA A 234 -6.08 7.71 8.67
N LEU A 235 -6.79 6.67 9.07
CA LEU A 235 -8.16 6.43 8.65
C LEU A 235 -9.10 7.18 9.59
N ARG A 236 -10.14 7.80 9.04
CA ARG A 236 -11.22 8.37 9.83
C ARG A 236 -12.11 7.26 10.39
N GLU A 237 -12.51 7.38 11.62
CA GLU A 237 -13.48 6.46 12.21
C GLU A 237 -14.82 6.61 11.49
N VAL A 238 -15.44 5.49 11.15
CA VAL A 238 -16.76 5.45 10.52
C VAL A 238 -17.68 4.75 11.47
N GLU A 239 -18.67 5.48 11.97
CA GLU A 239 -19.76 4.89 12.73
C GLU A 239 -20.56 3.95 11.85
N ARG A 240 -20.87 2.79 12.36
CA ARG A 240 -21.62 1.77 11.64
C ARG A 240 -22.90 1.49 12.40
N GLU A 241 -24.00 1.71 11.72
CA GLU A 241 -25.31 1.47 12.27
C GLU A 241 -25.59 -0.02 12.47
N ALA A 242 -26.37 -0.30 13.48
CA ALA A 242 -27.03 -1.58 13.71
C ALA A 242 -28.55 -1.36 13.82
N LEU A 243 -29.35 -2.38 13.60
CA LEU A 243 -30.77 -2.30 13.90
C LEU A 243 -30.98 -2.30 15.41
N THR A 244 -31.90 -1.47 15.90
CA THR A 244 -32.41 -1.57 17.27
C THR A 244 -33.27 -2.81 17.43
N ALA A 245 -33.64 -3.20 18.66
CA ALA A 245 -34.53 -4.33 18.89
C ALA A 245 -35.90 -4.10 18.20
N GLU A 246 -36.44 -2.89 18.33
CA GLU A 246 -37.73 -2.52 17.76
C GLU A 246 -37.69 -2.52 16.20
N GLU A 247 -36.59 -2.08 15.60
CA GLU A 247 -36.39 -2.15 14.14
C GLU A 247 -36.29 -3.59 13.65
N LEU A 248 -35.56 -4.44 14.41
CA LEU A 248 -35.42 -5.85 14.10
C LEU A 248 -36.76 -6.58 14.19
N ASP A 249 -37.55 -6.29 15.21
CA ASP A 249 -38.90 -6.83 15.40
C ASP A 249 -39.85 -6.41 14.28
N ARG A 250 -39.79 -5.14 13.82
CA ARG A 250 -40.55 -4.69 12.64
C ARG A 250 -40.21 -5.47 11.38
N VAL A 251 -38.91 -5.75 11.15
CA VAL A 251 -38.47 -6.57 10.02
C VAL A 251 -38.96 -8.01 10.15
N ALA A 252 -38.89 -8.59 11.34
CA ALA A 252 -39.31 -9.98 11.60
C ALA A 252 -40.84 -10.17 11.44
N ALA A 253 -41.62 -9.20 11.95
CA ALA A 253 -43.08 -9.25 11.90
C ALA A 253 -43.68 -8.94 10.51
N LYS A 254 -42.91 -8.27 9.64
CA LYS A 254 -43.41 -7.81 8.33
C LYS A 254 -43.69 -9.01 7.42
N ARG A 255 -44.93 -9.11 6.94
CA ARG A 255 -45.34 -10.06 5.91
C ARG A 255 -45.25 -9.40 4.53
N PHE A 256 -44.61 -10.06 3.60
CA PHE A 256 -44.49 -9.61 2.22
C PHE A 256 -45.32 -10.49 1.31
N LEU A 257 -46.10 -9.87 0.42
CA LEU A 257 -46.82 -10.59 -0.64
C LEU A 257 -45.88 -11.21 -1.67
N MET A 258 -44.77 -10.53 -1.91
CA MET A 258 -43.73 -11.01 -2.83
C MET A 258 -42.80 -11.98 -2.11
N GLU A 259 -42.80 -13.24 -2.54
CA GLU A 259 -41.98 -14.32 -1.96
C GLU A 259 -40.49 -13.96 -1.89
N ARG A 260 -39.97 -13.32 -2.92
CA ARG A 260 -38.55 -12.87 -2.98
C ARG A 260 -38.15 -11.96 -1.79
N LEU A 261 -39.05 -11.04 -1.37
CA LEU A 261 -38.79 -10.15 -0.24
C LEU A 261 -38.86 -10.92 1.09
N GLY A 262 -39.81 -11.82 1.22
CA GLY A 262 -39.90 -12.75 2.37
C GLY A 262 -38.63 -13.59 2.53
N GLN A 263 -38.16 -14.16 1.42
CA GLN A 263 -36.91 -14.95 1.40
C GLN A 263 -35.69 -14.09 1.78
N VAL A 264 -35.53 -12.89 1.23
CA VAL A 264 -34.40 -12.01 1.57
C VAL A 264 -34.47 -11.53 3.02
N ARG A 265 -35.68 -11.22 3.55
CA ARG A 265 -35.91 -10.92 4.96
C ARG A 265 -35.41 -12.07 5.85
N ASP A 266 -35.83 -13.30 5.57
CA ASP A 266 -35.47 -14.47 6.37
C ASP A 266 -33.95 -14.73 6.34
N ILE A 267 -33.32 -14.63 5.21
CA ILE A 267 -31.86 -14.76 5.08
C ILE A 267 -31.13 -13.64 5.86
N PHE A 268 -31.64 -12.41 5.80
CA PHE A 268 -31.10 -11.28 6.57
C PHE A 268 -31.26 -11.49 8.07
N LEU A 269 -32.46 -11.91 8.54
CA LEU A 269 -32.70 -12.25 9.92
C LEU A 269 -31.81 -13.39 10.39
N PHE A 270 -31.62 -14.44 9.60
CA PHE A 270 -30.69 -15.51 9.93
C PHE A 270 -29.28 -14.97 10.17
N SER A 271 -28.82 -14.03 9.34
CA SER A 271 -27.55 -13.36 9.57
C SER A 271 -27.55 -12.47 10.82
N CYS A 272 -28.68 -11.81 11.16
CA CYS A 272 -28.82 -11.05 12.39
C CYS A 272 -28.73 -11.92 13.65
N TYR A 273 -29.16 -13.18 13.59
CA TYR A 273 -29.15 -14.14 14.72
C TYR A 273 -27.94 -15.07 14.73
N THR A 274 -27.07 -15.04 13.73
CA THR A 274 -25.86 -15.89 13.68
C THR A 274 -24.57 -15.08 13.52
N GLY A 275 -24.65 -13.82 13.11
CA GLY A 275 -23.48 -12.97 12.85
C GLY A 275 -22.66 -13.36 11.62
N LEU A 276 -23.11 -14.30 10.80
CA LEU A 276 -22.42 -14.73 9.58
C LEU A 276 -22.41 -13.60 8.55
N ALA A 277 -21.26 -13.34 7.94
CA ALA A 277 -21.18 -12.43 6.82
C ALA A 277 -21.78 -13.06 5.55
N TYR A 278 -22.19 -12.25 4.58
CA TYR A 278 -22.76 -12.72 3.32
C TYR A 278 -21.95 -13.88 2.69
N ALA A 279 -20.62 -13.70 2.58
CA ALA A 279 -19.77 -14.70 1.94
C ALA A 279 -19.71 -16.02 2.75
N ASP A 280 -19.72 -15.94 4.08
CA ASP A 280 -19.70 -17.11 4.96
C ASP A 280 -21.04 -17.83 4.90
N LEU A 281 -22.15 -17.09 4.86
CA LEU A 281 -23.49 -17.67 4.72
C LEU A 281 -23.72 -18.31 3.35
N GLN A 282 -23.24 -17.68 2.26
CA GLN A 282 -23.34 -18.20 0.90
C GLN A 282 -22.65 -19.56 0.73
N LYS A 283 -21.53 -19.78 1.43
CA LYS A 283 -20.81 -21.06 1.37
C LYS A 283 -21.39 -22.10 2.33
N LEU A 284 -22.12 -21.70 3.38
CA LEU A 284 -22.59 -22.56 4.45
C LEU A 284 -23.38 -23.75 3.91
N THR A 285 -23.00 -24.94 4.38
CA THR A 285 -23.62 -26.23 4.02
C THR A 285 -24.31 -26.85 5.23
N ARG A 286 -25.21 -27.80 4.97
CA ARG A 286 -25.92 -28.55 6.05
C ARG A 286 -24.96 -29.35 6.92
N MET A 287 -23.83 -29.82 6.36
CA MET A 287 -22.81 -30.58 7.08
C MET A 287 -22.07 -29.74 8.14
N GLU A 288 -22.11 -28.42 8.02
CA GLU A 288 -21.51 -27.49 8.99
C GLU A 288 -22.44 -27.18 10.17
N ILE A 289 -23.63 -27.84 10.22
CA ILE A 289 -24.57 -27.74 11.33
C ILE A 289 -24.65 -29.10 12.03
N SER A 290 -24.23 -29.16 13.30
CA SER A 290 -24.22 -30.37 14.10
C SER A 290 -24.59 -30.08 15.55
N THR A 291 -24.78 -31.15 16.35
CA THR A 291 -25.05 -31.00 17.78
C THR A 291 -23.82 -30.51 18.52
N GLY A 292 -23.98 -29.47 19.32
CA GLY A 292 -22.95 -28.92 20.18
C GLY A 292 -22.84 -29.59 21.54
N ILE A 293 -21.97 -29.02 22.39
CA ILE A 293 -21.70 -29.57 23.74
C ILE A 293 -22.89 -29.45 24.72
N ASP A 294 -23.80 -28.55 24.41
CA ASP A 294 -25.03 -28.26 25.16
C ASP A 294 -26.27 -29.06 24.64
N GLY A 295 -26.06 -29.95 23.67
CA GLY A 295 -27.14 -30.71 23.03
C GLY A 295 -27.91 -29.89 21.97
N GLY A 296 -27.68 -28.60 21.86
CA GLY A 296 -28.28 -27.72 20.84
C GLY A 296 -27.64 -27.84 19.49
N LYS A 297 -28.27 -27.26 18.47
CA LYS A 297 -27.66 -27.16 17.14
C LYS A 297 -26.68 -26.00 17.07
N TRP A 298 -25.51 -26.26 16.51
CA TRP A 298 -24.45 -25.28 16.33
C TRP A 298 -23.97 -25.22 14.88
N ILE A 299 -23.49 -24.05 14.45
CA ILE A 299 -22.74 -23.88 13.19
C ILE A 299 -21.26 -24.00 13.51
N PHE A 300 -20.56 -24.90 12.83
CA PHE A 300 -19.11 -25.06 12.85
C PHE A 300 -18.55 -24.73 11.48
N THR A 301 -18.05 -23.51 11.30
CA THR A 301 -17.55 -23.03 10.01
C THR A 301 -16.24 -22.28 10.16
N ARG A 302 -15.61 -21.99 9.05
CA ARG A 302 -14.42 -21.10 9.00
C ARG A 302 -14.74 -19.86 8.19
N ARG A 303 -14.34 -18.71 8.71
CA ARG A 303 -14.57 -17.43 8.05
C ARG A 303 -13.80 -17.35 6.74
N GLN A 304 -14.46 -17.08 5.62
CA GLN A 304 -13.85 -17.05 4.29
C GLN A 304 -12.72 -15.98 4.18
N LYS A 305 -12.87 -14.83 4.84
CA LYS A 305 -11.91 -13.72 4.76
C LYS A 305 -10.62 -13.95 5.53
N THR A 306 -10.67 -14.68 6.65
CA THR A 306 -9.56 -14.76 7.62
C THR A 306 -9.15 -16.18 7.94
N ASP A 307 -9.88 -17.16 7.42
CA ASP A 307 -9.77 -18.59 7.73
C ASP A 307 -9.81 -18.90 9.24
N THR A 308 -10.45 -18.05 10.03
CA THR A 308 -10.61 -18.21 11.47
C THR A 308 -11.81 -19.11 11.75
N PRO A 309 -11.70 -20.09 12.67
CA PRO A 309 -12.85 -20.88 13.10
C PRO A 309 -13.94 -19.99 13.72
N SER A 310 -15.19 -20.30 13.39
CA SER A 310 -16.39 -19.66 13.94
C SER A 310 -17.32 -20.77 14.42
N ARG A 311 -17.70 -20.70 15.68
CA ARG A 311 -18.60 -21.66 16.33
C ARG A 311 -19.76 -20.88 16.92
N ILE A 312 -20.97 -21.14 16.43
CA ILE A 312 -22.13 -20.29 16.72
C ILE A 312 -23.28 -21.18 17.15
N PRO A 313 -23.72 -21.10 18.42
CA PRO A 313 -24.97 -21.77 18.84
C PRO A 313 -26.15 -21.16 18.09
N LEU A 314 -27.06 -22.01 17.60
CA LEU A 314 -28.23 -21.55 16.87
C LEU A 314 -29.30 -21.07 17.84
N LEU A 315 -29.62 -19.78 17.76
CA LEU A 315 -30.73 -19.19 18.48
C LEU A 315 -32.08 -19.66 17.88
N PRO A 316 -33.20 -19.72 18.67
CA PRO A 316 -34.48 -20.25 18.21
C PRO A 316 -34.98 -19.66 16.89
N VAL A 317 -34.83 -18.38 16.67
CA VAL A 317 -35.22 -17.70 15.42
C VAL A 317 -34.43 -18.21 14.23
N ALA A 318 -33.12 -18.44 14.41
CA ALA A 318 -32.28 -19.01 13.34
C ALA A 318 -32.67 -20.45 13.04
N GLN A 319 -33.02 -21.26 14.05
CA GLN A 319 -33.50 -22.62 13.85
C GLN A 319 -34.82 -22.68 13.08
N GLN A 320 -35.80 -21.85 13.44
CA GLN A 320 -37.08 -21.74 12.73
C GLN A 320 -36.89 -21.35 11.25
N ILE A 321 -35.95 -20.45 10.97
CA ILE A 321 -35.63 -20.10 9.57
C ILE A 321 -35.01 -21.29 8.84
N LEU A 322 -34.11 -22.06 9.46
CA LEU A 322 -33.53 -23.26 8.85
C LEU A 322 -34.60 -24.32 8.52
N GLU A 323 -35.52 -24.55 9.43
CA GLU A 323 -36.61 -25.50 9.26
C GLU A 323 -37.52 -25.13 8.09
N ARG A 324 -37.82 -23.81 7.92
CA ARG A 324 -38.62 -23.28 6.80
C ARG A 324 -38.00 -23.58 5.44
N TYR A 325 -36.65 -23.56 5.33
CA TYR A 325 -35.96 -23.80 4.07
C TYR A 325 -35.37 -25.20 3.92
N LEU A 326 -35.72 -26.14 4.82
CA LEU A 326 -35.17 -27.49 4.80
C LEU A 326 -35.43 -28.20 3.47
N ASP A 327 -36.66 -28.08 2.95
CA ASP A 327 -37.11 -28.75 1.72
C ASP A 327 -37.06 -27.85 0.47
N HIS A 328 -36.50 -26.65 0.59
CA HIS A 328 -36.38 -25.75 -0.54
C HIS A 328 -35.52 -26.39 -1.65
N PRO A 329 -36.00 -26.45 -2.93
CA PRO A 329 -35.31 -27.19 -4.00
C PRO A 329 -33.84 -26.81 -4.18
N LEU A 330 -33.50 -25.51 -4.23
CA LEU A 330 -32.15 -25.03 -4.37
C LEU A 330 -31.23 -25.41 -3.19
N CYS A 331 -31.80 -25.60 -2.00
CA CYS A 331 -31.04 -25.99 -0.82
C CYS A 331 -30.77 -27.51 -0.81
N ARG A 332 -31.75 -28.31 -1.22
CA ARG A 332 -31.63 -29.79 -1.33
C ARG A 332 -30.59 -30.16 -2.39
N GLU A 333 -30.71 -29.60 -3.59
CA GLU A 333 -29.85 -29.93 -4.73
C GLU A 333 -28.36 -29.60 -4.46
N LYS A 334 -28.10 -28.47 -3.81
CA LYS A 334 -26.72 -27.97 -3.58
C LYS A 334 -26.19 -28.23 -2.17
N GLY A 335 -26.94 -28.92 -1.31
CA GLY A 335 -26.57 -29.12 0.11
C GLY A 335 -26.44 -27.81 0.90
N LYS A 336 -27.07 -26.72 0.43
CA LYS A 336 -27.02 -25.40 1.06
C LYS A 336 -28.05 -25.27 2.17
N VAL A 337 -27.80 -24.33 3.07
CA VAL A 337 -28.66 -24.04 4.21
C VAL A 337 -29.83 -23.13 3.81
N LEU A 338 -29.55 -22.11 2.98
CA LEU A 338 -30.51 -21.11 2.55
C LEU A 338 -30.35 -20.79 1.05
N PRO A 339 -31.43 -20.38 0.35
CA PRO A 339 -31.41 -20.04 -1.09
C PRO A 339 -30.91 -18.61 -1.34
N ILE A 340 -29.63 -18.40 -1.17
CA ILE A 340 -29.00 -17.05 -1.16
C ILE A 340 -28.82 -16.50 -2.56
N LEU A 341 -29.32 -15.30 -2.80
CA LEU A 341 -29.13 -14.51 -4.02
C LEU A 341 -27.72 -13.86 -4.05
N SER A 342 -27.34 -13.24 -5.17
CA SER A 342 -26.11 -12.44 -5.22
C SER A 342 -26.14 -11.29 -4.20
N ASN A 343 -24.99 -10.90 -3.66
CA ASN A 343 -24.90 -9.81 -2.67
C ASN A 343 -25.52 -8.48 -3.18
N GLN A 344 -25.38 -8.23 -4.47
CA GLN A 344 -25.99 -7.05 -5.09
C GLN A 344 -27.51 -7.09 -5.03
N LYS A 345 -28.12 -8.23 -5.41
CA LYS A 345 -29.58 -8.42 -5.32
C LYS A 345 -30.08 -8.40 -3.88
N MET A 346 -29.36 -9.06 -2.95
CA MET A 346 -29.68 -9.00 -1.53
C MET A 346 -29.75 -7.55 -1.02
N ASN A 347 -28.73 -6.74 -1.31
CA ASN A 347 -28.70 -5.35 -0.88
C ASN A 347 -29.77 -4.47 -1.58
N GLN A 348 -30.12 -4.79 -2.81
CA GLN A 348 -31.20 -4.11 -3.52
C GLN A 348 -32.55 -4.34 -2.83
N TYR A 349 -32.89 -5.62 -2.55
CA TYR A 349 -34.14 -5.97 -1.88
C TYR A 349 -34.19 -5.54 -0.40
N LEU A 350 -33.03 -5.46 0.26
CA LEU A 350 -32.96 -4.93 1.62
C LEU A 350 -33.35 -3.44 1.69
N LYS A 351 -33.16 -2.66 0.63
CA LYS A 351 -33.66 -1.27 0.56
C LYS A 351 -35.19 -1.27 0.52
N GLU A 352 -35.83 -2.12 -0.33
CA GLU A 352 -37.27 -2.26 -0.41
C GLU A 352 -37.86 -2.71 0.95
N ILE A 353 -37.16 -3.61 1.66
CA ILE A 353 -37.53 -4.07 2.99
C ILE A 353 -37.44 -2.95 4.03
N ALA A 354 -36.35 -2.13 3.98
CA ALA A 354 -36.19 -0.99 4.87
C ALA A 354 -37.32 0.03 4.72
N ASP A 355 -37.64 0.39 3.48
CA ASP A 355 -38.75 1.31 3.16
C ASP A 355 -40.08 0.75 3.66
N ALA A 356 -40.38 -0.53 3.40
CA ALA A 356 -41.61 -1.19 3.83
C ALA A 356 -41.73 -1.34 5.36
N CYS A 357 -40.60 -1.36 6.09
CA CYS A 357 -40.53 -1.43 7.54
C CYS A 357 -40.32 -0.06 8.22
N GLN A 358 -40.33 1.03 7.45
CA GLN A 358 -40.10 2.41 7.95
C GLN A 358 -38.77 2.51 8.74
N ILE A 359 -37.68 2.00 8.14
CA ILE A 359 -36.33 2.04 8.68
C ILE A 359 -35.51 3.07 7.88
N ASN A 360 -35.17 4.20 8.50
CA ASN A 360 -34.41 5.29 7.86
C ASN A 360 -32.92 5.01 7.69
N LYS A 361 -32.43 3.80 8.05
CA LYS A 361 -31.04 3.40 7.91
C LYS A 361 -30.80 2.78 6.54
N HIS A 362 -29.62 3.03 5.96
CA HIS A 362 -29.21 2.40 4.70
C HIS A 362 -28.96 0.91 4.90
N LEU A 363 -30.02 0.09 4.84
CA LEU A 363 -29.98 -1.34 5.14
C LEU A 363 -29.13 -2.09 4.11
N THR A 364 -28.04 -2.68 4.55
CA THR A 364 -27.18 -3.57 3.77
C THR A 364 -27.01 -4.88 4.48
N PHE A 365 -26.62 -5.93 3.76
CA PHE A 365 -26.42 -7.26 4.37
C PHE A 365 -25.39 -7.22 5.50
N HIS A 366 -24.42 -6.30 5.45
CA HIS A 366 -23.39 -6.18 6.49
C HIS A 366 -23.94 -5.68 7.83
N ILE A 367 -25.04 -4.92 7.82
CA ILE A 367 -25.72 -4.46 9.03
C ILE A 367 -26.22 -5.63 9.88
N ALA A 368 -26.65 -6.74 9.29
CA ALA A 368 -27.03 -7.92 10.02
C ALA A 368 -25.94 -8.37 11.01
N ARG A 369 -24.70 -8.38 10.58
CA ARG A 369 -23.57 -8.75 11.45
C ARG A 369 -23.30 -7.73 12.54
N HIS A 370 -23.52 -6.43 12.27
CA HIS A 370 -23.46 -5.38 13.29
C HIS A 370 -24.60 -5.57 14.32
N THR A 371 -25.82 -5.84 13.85
CA THR A 371 -26.99 -6.11 14.68
C THR A 371 -26.78 -7.34 15.57
N PHE A 372 -26.19 -8.42 15.05
CA PHE A 372 -25.81 -9.57 15.87
C PHE A 372 -24.86 -9.16 17.00
N ALA A 373 -23.77 -8.46 16.64
CA ALA A 373 -22.76 -8.09 17.62
C ALA A 373 -23.28 -7.14 18.70
N THR A 374 -24.10 -6.17 18.32
CA THR A 374 -24.62 -5.13 19.25
C THR A 374 -25.93 -5.58 19.89
N THR A 375 -27.01 -5.59 19.12
CA THR A 375 -28.40 -5.73 19.58
C THR A 375 -28.68 -7.14 20.13
N ILE A 376 -28.21 -8.19 19.43
CA ILE A 376 -28.50 -9.56 19.84
C ILE A 376 -27.55 -10.06 20.93
N THR A 377 -26.27 -9.67 20.93
CA THR A 377 -25.32 -10.27 21.86
C THR A 377 -24.85 -9.30 22.95
N LEU A 378 -24.11 -8.25 22.62
CA LEU A 378 -23.53 -7.35 23.62
C LEU A 378 -24.59 -6.66 24.50
N SER A 379 -25.71 -6.20 23.92
CA SER A 379 -26.82 -5.58 24.68
C SER A 379 -27.51 -6.57 25.62
N ASN A 380 -27.42 -7.87 25.35
CA ASN A 380 -27.97 -8.93 26.21
C ASN A 380 -26.92 -9.60 27.12
N GLY A 381 -25.79 -8.93 27.36
CA GLY A 381 -24.81 -9.35 28.35
C GLY A 381 -23.82 -10.42 27.89
N VAL A 382 -23.82 -10.82 26.60
CA VAL A 382 -22.80 -11.74 26.08
C VAL A 382 -21.42 -11.07 26.11
N PRO A 383 -20.39 -11.69 26.74
CA PRO A 383 -19.05 -11.14 26.81
C PRO A 383 -18.45 -10.89 25.41
N ILE A 384 -17.71 -9.79 25.27
CA ILE A 384 -17.12 -9.35 23.98
C ILE A 384 -16.16 -10.40 23.39
N GLU A 385 -15.46 -11.16 24.23
CA GLU A 385 -14.58 -12.26 23.85
C GLU A 385 -15.37 -13.39 23.18
N THR A 386 -16.53 -13.73 23.73
CA THR A 386 -17.45 -14.73 23.16
C THR A 386 -17.99 -14.26 21.83
N VAL A 387 -18.44 -13.01 21.74
CA VAL A 387 -18.88 -12.39 20.48
C VAL A 387 -17.77 -12.41 19.45
N SER A 388 -16.54 -12.06 19.84
CA SER A 388 -15.37 -12.07 18.96
C SER A 388 -15.09 -13.46 18.37
N LYS A 389 -15.19 -14.52 19.19
CA LYS A 389 -15.04 -15.93 18.76
C LYS A 389 -16.14 -16.34 17.78
N MET A 390 -17.41 -16.04 18.10
CA MET A 390 -18.55 -16.33 17.21
C MET A 390 -18.39 -15.63 15.86
N LEU A 391 -17.95 -14.37 15.88
CA LEU A 391 -17.70 -13.59 14.67
C LEU A 391 -16.43 -14.04 13.90
N GLY A 392 -15.58 -14.89 14.44
CA GLY A 392 -14.33 -15.31 13.83
C GLY A 392 -13.34 -14.13 13.60
N HIS A 393 -13.24 -13.24 14.58
CA HIS A 393 -12.25 -12.16 14.53
C HIS A 393 -10.89 -12.67 15.05
N ARG A 394 -9.80 -12.34 14.32
CA ARG A 394 -8.43 -12.68 14.77
C ARG A 394 -7.97 -11.81 15.94
N ASN A 395 -8.51 -10.60 16.06
CA ASN A 395 -8.13 -9.62 17.07
C ASN A 395 -9.39 -9.02 17.71
N LEU A 396 -9.41 -9.02 19.03
CA LEU A 396 -10.49 -8.46 19.84
C LEU A 396 -10.76 -6.97 19.53
N LYS A 397 -9.71 -6.23 19.17
CA LYS A 397 -9.82 -4.81 18.76
C LYS A 397 -10.85 -4.61 17.64
N THR A 398 -11.02 -5.61 16.76
CA THR A 398 -12.05 -5.56 15.69
C THR A 398 -13.46 -5.62 16.26
N THR A 399 -13.66 -6.29 17.41
CA THR A 399 -14.96 -6.41 18.08
C THR A 399 -15.22 -5.20 18.98
N GLN A 400 -14.19 -4.55 19.51
CA GLN A 400 -14.31 -3.35 20.35
C GLN A 400 -15.04 -2.19 19.69
N HIS A 401 -15.03 -2.11 18.35
CA HIS A 401 -15.83 -1.12 17.62
C HIS A 401 -17.34 -1.24 17.89
N TYR A 402 -17.82 -2.45 18.23
CA TYR A 402 -19.22 -2.65 18.57
C TYR A 402 -19.53 -2.26 20.02
N ALA A 403 -18.55 -2.34 20.92
CA ALA A 403 -18.72 -1.99 22.33
C ALA A 403 -18.86 -0.49 22.58
N LYS A 404 -18.32 0.35 21.70
CA LYS A 404 -18.41 1.84 21.80
C LYS A 404 -19.85 2.38 21.71
N ILE A 405 -20.80 1.58 21.23
CA ILE A 405 -22.18 2.01 20.92
C ILE A 405 -23.12 1.87 22.13
N LEU A 406 -22.65 1.42 23.30
CA LEU A 406 -23.52 0.93 24.37
C LEU A 406 -23.50 1.75 25.67
N ASP A 407 -23.76 3.06 25.62
CA ASP A 407 -24.08 3.85 26.83
C ASP A 407 -25.24 3.22 27.62
N ARG A 408 -26.21 2.61 26.93
CA ARG A 408 -27.31 1.87 27.54
C ARG A 408 -26.80 0.67 28.36
N LYS A 409 -25.77 -0.04 27.90
CA LYS A 409 -25.14 -1.15 28.62
C LYS A 409 -24.42 -0.66 29.87
N VAL A 410 -23.67 0.43 29.78
CA VAL A 410 -23.02 1.05 30.94
C VAL A 410 -24.05 1.43 32.00
N SER A 411 -25.17 2.03 31.59
CA SER A 411 -26.25 2.36 32.50
C SER A 411 -26.87 1.12 33.19
N GLN A 412 -27.13 0.05 32.42
CA GLN A 412 -27.67 -1.21 32.95
C GLN A 412 -26.71 -1.92 33.90
N ASP A 413 -25.44 -2.03 33.54
CA ASP A 413 -24.40 -2.66 34.34
C ASP A 413 -24.17 -1.91 35.65
N MET A 414 -24.17 -0.56 35.59
CA MET A 414 -24.10 0.29 36.80
C MET A 414 -25.32 0.21 37.64
N GLN A 415 -26.53 0.06 37.07
CA GLN A 415 -27.74 -0.16 37.85
C GLN A 415 -27.69 -1.51 38.57
N ALA A 416 -27.33 -2.59 37.88
CA ALA A 416 -27.18 -3.91 38.49
C ALA A 416 -26.09 -3.92 39.60
N LEU A 417 -25.01 -3.16 39.46
CA LEU A 417 -24.03 -2.98 40.51
C LEU A 417 -24.58 -2.22 41.69
N LYS A 418 -25.35 -1.11 41.47
CA LYS A 418 -26.02 -0.34 42.55
C LYS A 418 -26.97 -1.24 43.33
N ASP A 419 -27.77 -2.09 42.65
CA ASP A 419 -28.70 -2.99 43.29
C ASP A 419 -27.97 -4.01 44.15
N LYS A 420 -26.86 -4.59 43.64
CA LYS A 420 -25.99 -5.51 44.40
C LYS A 420 -25.39 -4.87 45.66
N LEU A 421 -24.88 -3.65 45.50
CA LEU A 421 -24.26 -2.89 46.61
C LEU A 421 -25.33 -2.48 47.66
N ALA A 422 -26.54 -2.11 47.21
CA ALA A 422 -27.66 -1.79 48.10
C ALA A 422 -28.14 -3.05 48.87
N ALA A 423 -28.13 -4.23 48.25
CA ALA A 423 -28.45 -5.49 48.91
C ALA A 423 -27.35 -6.00 49.87
N ALA A 424 -26.09 -5.63 49.61
CA ALA A 424 -24.99 -5.84 50.52
C ALA A 424 -25.06 -4.78 51.62
N LYS A 425 -25.79 -5.09 52.76
CA LYS A 425 -25.77 -4.21 53.93
C LYS A 425 -24.35 -3.93 54.34
N LEU A 426 -23.86 -2.73 54.18
CA LEU A 426 -22.63 -2.25 54.81
C LEU A 426 -22.80 -2.49 56.31
N PRO A 427 -21.82 -3.11 57.03
CA PRO A 427 -21.84 -3.20 58.46
C PRO A 427 -21.81 -1.77 58.98
N THR A 428 -22.93 -1.32 59.53
CA THR A 428 -23.03 -0.04 60.25
C THR A 428 -22.17 -0.19 61.52
N THR A 429 -20.96 0.32 61.49
CA THR A 429 -20.23 0.62 62.69
C THR A 429 -21.02 1.74 63.38
N ARG A 430 -21.74 1.39 64.44
CA ARG A 430 -22.34 2.41 65.35
C ARG A 430 -21.19 3.15 66.06
N PRO A 431 -21.13 4.47 66.02
CA PRO A 431 -20.23 5.22 66.84
C PRO A 431 -20.88 5.31 68.27
N GLY A 432 -20.30 4.66 69.23
CA GLY A 432 -20.71 4.84 70.61
C GLY A 432 -20.73 3.58 71.45
N ASP A 433 -19.57 3.15 71.96
CA ASP A 433 -19.45 2.48 73.26
C ASP A 433 -17.99 2.73 73.76
N VAL A 434 -17.74 3.96 74.16
CA VAL A 434 -16.64 4.23 75.10
C VAL A 434 -17.24 4.05 76.48
N ARG A 435 -17.19 2.86 77.01
CA ARG A 435 -17.44 2.64 78.43
C ARG A 435 -16.21 3.07 79.20
N ASN A 436 -16.45 4.12 80.02
CA ASN A 436 -15.65 4.44 81.17
C ASN A 436 -15.32 3.20 82.01
N GLN A 437 -14.09 2.90 82.30
CA GLN A 437 -13.65 2.16 83.46
C GLN A 437 -13.08 3.13 84.50
N PRO A 438 -13.57 3.13 85.71
CA PRO A 438 -12.97 3.83 86.81
C PRO A 438 -11.89 2.97 87.53
N GLY A 439 -10.83 3.56 87.97
CA GLY A 439 -9.77 2.97 88.85
C GLY A 439 -8.43 3.60 88.65
#